data_21ddd8518538760c95346f793beeb486
#
_entry.id   21ddd8518538760c95346f793beeb486
#
_cell.length_a   1.000
_cell.length_b   1.000
_cell.length_c   1.000
_cell.angle_alpha   90.00
_cell.angle_beta   90.00
_cell.angle_gamma   90.00
#
_symmetry.space_group_name_H-M   'P 1'
#
loop_
_entity.id
_entity.type
_entity.pdbx_description
1 polymer ?
#
loop_
_entity_poly.entity_id
_entity_poly.type
_entity_poly.pdbx_seq_one_letter_code
_entity_poly.pdbx_strand_id
1 'polypeptide(L)' 'MTNIAEGFDCDSKIEFACFLGIARRSAVEVQSLLYAALDIGYIDEQDFKSEYQQAEKTKALIGGLKKSLK' A
#
# COMPACT_ATOMS: atom_id res chain seq x y z
N MET A 1 -9.01 -15.80 -6.22
CA MET A 1 -9.75 -15.02 -6.41
C MET A 1 -10.80 -15.09 -7.37
N THR A 2 -11.38 -16.19 -7.47
CA THR A 2 -12.43 -16.39 -8.38
C THR A 2 -13.57 -15.55 -8.03
N ASN A 3 -13.70 -15.27 -6.78
CA ASN A 3 -14.83 -14.51 -6.40
C ASN A 3 -14.84 -13.18 -6.98
N ILE A 4 -13.69 -12.65 -7.27
CA ILE A 4 -13.64 -11.38 -7.84
C ILE A 4 -14.33 -11.35 -9.14
N ALA A 5 -14.09 -12.33 -9.91
CA ALA A 5 -14.66 -12.38 -11.21
C ALA A 5 -16.18 -12.40 -11.14
N GLU A 6 -16.69 -13.09 -10.17
CA GLU A 6 -18.09 -13.15 -10.08
C GLU A 6 -18.67 -11.92 -9.52
N GLY A 7 -17.99 -11.32 -8.63
CA GLY A 7 -18.46 -10.14 -8.01
C GLY A 7 -18.38 -8.94 -8.87
N PHE A 8 -17.62 -9.04 -9.97
CA PHE A 8 -17.42 -7.98 -10.79
C PHE A 8 -18.59 -7.38 -11.34
N ASP A 9 -19.56 -8.15 -11.66
CA ASP A 9 -20.71 -7.65 -12.23
C ASP A 9 -21.23 -6.60 -11.37
N CYS A 10 -20.99 -6.69 -10.12
CA CYS A 10 -21.58 -5.80 -9.22
C CYS A 10 -20.95 -4.48 -9.31
N ASP A 11 -19.68 -4.40 -9.07
CA ASP A 11 -19.12 -3.10 -9.01
C ASP A 11 -17.64 -3.16 -8.97
N SER A 12 -17.03 -2.94 -10.07
CA SER A 12 -15.58 -2.99 -10.15
C SER A 12 -14.95 -1.81 -9.44
N LYS A 13 -15.70 -0.72 -9.25
CA LYS A 13 -15.15 0.41 -8.52
C LYS A 13 -14.98 0.05 -7.06
N ILE A 14 -15.94 -0.65 -6.49
CA ILE A 14 -15.86 -1.05 -5.10
C ILE A 14 -14.71 -2.02 -4.92
N GLU A 15 -14.54 -2.93 -5.86
CA GLU A 15 -13.45 -3.88 -5.76
C GLU A 15 -12.10 -3.21 -5.87
N PHE A 16 -12.00 -2.23 -6.75
CA PHE A 16 -10.77 -1.51 -6.91
C PHE A 16 -10.47 -0.71 -5.64
N ALA A 17 -11.49 -0.10 -5.05
CA ALA A 17 -11.31 0.65 -3.81
C ALA A 17 -10.84 -0.27 -2.69
N CYS A 18 -11.38 -1.47 -2.63
CA CYS A 18 -10.95 -2.45 -1.63
C CYS A 18 -9.49 -2.84 -1.84
N PHE A 19 -9.13 -3.06 -3.10
CA PHE A 19 -7.77 -3.40 -3.42
C PHE A 19 -6.82 -2.29 -2.99
N LEU A 20 -7.21 -1.02 -3.25
CA LEU A 20 -6.39 0.11 -2.86
C LEU A 20 -6.25 0.20 -1.35
N GLY A 21 -7.29 -0.14 -0.62
CA GLY A 21 -7.22 -0.16 0.83
C GLY A 21 -6.23 -1.18 1.34
N ILE A 22 -6.21 -2.36 0.72
CA ILE A 22 -5.27 -3.40 1.08
C ILE A 22 -3.85 -2.97 0.74
N ALA A 23 -3.68 -2.36 -0.42
CA ALA A 23 -2.36 -1.92 -0.85
C ALA A 23 -1.82 -0.85 0.09
N ARG A 24 -2.68 0.07 0.54
CA ARG A 24 -2.24 1.11 1.45
C ARG A 24 -1.83 0.50 2.79
N ARG A 25 -2.59 -0.47 3.27
CA ARG A 25 -2.26 -1.12 4.51
C ARG A 25 -0.93 -1.86 4.39
N SER A 26 -0.68 -2.47 3.25
CA SER A 26 0.58 -3.16 3.03
C SER A 26 1.75 -2.19 3.06
N ALA A 27 1.56 -0.99 2.49
CA ALA A 27 2.62 0.01 2.50
C ALA A 27 2.92 0.45 3.93
N VAL A 28 1.88 0.58 4.76
CA VAL A 28 2.08 0.94 6.16
C VAL A 28 2.84 -0.16 6.89
N GLU A 29 2.52 -1.42 6.58
CA GLU A 29 3.22 -2.51 7.21
C GLU A 29 4.69 -2.56 6.81
N VAL A 30 4.98 -2.27 5.55
CA VAL A 30 6.35 -2.22 5.10
C VAL A 30 7.10 -1.14 5.89
N GLN A 31 6.46 0.01 6.12
CA GLN A 31 7.10 1.07 6.88
C GLN A 31 7.41 0.63 8.31
N SER A 32 6.51 -0.14 8.91
CA SER A 32 6.75 -0.65 10.24
C SER A 32 7.93 -1.62 10.25
N LEU A 33 7.99 -2.48 9.24
CA LEU A 33 9.08 -3.44 9.16
C LEU A 33 10.41 -2.75 8.91
N LEU A 34 10.40 -1.62 8.22
CA LEU A 34 11.62 -0.87 7.98
C LEU A 34 12.20 -0.35 9.28
N TYR A 35 11.35 0.06 10.21
CA TYR A 35 11.84 0.50 11.51
C TYR A 35 12.53 -0.66 12.23
N ALA A 36 11.93 -1.83 12.19
CA ALA A 36 12.51 -2.99 12.83
C ALA A 36 13.86 -3.34 12.18
N ALA A 37 13.92 -3.29 10.87
CA ALA A 37 15.15 -3.63 10.15
C ALA A 37 16.26 -2.63 10.48
N LEU A 38 15.91 -1.36 10.62
CA LEU A 38 16.88 -0.35 10.96
C LEU A 38 17.40 -0.61 12.38
N ASP A 39 16.48 -0.93 13.28
CA ASP A 39 16.81 -1.13 14.67
C ASP A 39 17.79 -2.26 14.88
N ILE A 40 17.66 -3.35 14.16
CA ILE A 40 18.54 -4.49 14.33
C ILE A 40 19.77 -4.38 13.42
N GLY A 41 19.90 -3.26 12.71
CA GLY A 41 21.07 -3.07 11.88
C GLY A 41 21.06 -3.80 10.56
N TYR A 42 19.91 -4.26 10.10
CA TYR A 42 19.80 -5.00 8.88
C TYR A 42 19.91 -4.07 7.68
N ILE A 43 19.50 -2.82 7.81
CA ILE A 43 19.64 -1.83 6.77
C ILE A 43 20.19 -0.58 7.43
N ASP A 44 20.80 0.30 6.65
CA ASP A 44 21.34 1.52 7.22
C ASP A 44 20.33 2.66 7.05
N GLU A 45 20.66 3.81 7.60
CA GLU A 45 19.76 4.94 7.59
C GLU A 45 19.42 5.42 6.21
N GLN A 46 20.36 5.33 5.32
CA GLN A 46 20.15 5.80 3.97
C GLN A 46 19.17 4.92 3.24
N ASP A 47 19.32 3.60 3.40
CA ASP A 47 18.38 2.66 2.80
C ASP A 47 17.01 2.82 3.45
N PHE A 48 16.97 3.05 4.76
CA PHE A 48 15.71 3.23 5.45
C PHE A 48 14.97 4.43 4.86
N LYS A 49 15.67 5.54 4.72
CA LYS A 49 15.03 6.74 4.20
C LYS A 49 14.49 6.54 2.82
N SER A 50 15.28 5.93 1.98
CA SER A 50 14.90 5.71 0.59
C SER A 50 13.63 4.86 0.50
N GLU A 51 13.64 3.74 1.21
CA GLU A 51 12.50 2.84 1.15
C GLU A 51 11.27 3.41 1.83
N TYR A 52 11.49 4.13 2.91
CA TYR A 52 10.37 4.73 3.62
C TYR A 52 9.68 5.76 2.74
N GLN A 53 10.47 6.55 2.01
CA GLN A 53 9.89 7.54 1.13
C GLN A 53 9.14 6.92 -0.03
N GLN A 54 9.63 5.80 -0.53
CA GLN A 54 8.93 5.10 -1.59
C GLN A 54 7.56 4.66 -1.09
N ALA A 55 7.50 4.14 0.12
CA ALA A 55 6.22 3.71 0.68
C ALA A 55 5.29 4.90 0.89
N GLU A 56 5.84 6.05 1.27
CA GLU A 56 5.03 7.25 1.44
C GLU A 56 4.44 7.70 0.11
N LYS A 57 5.23 7.64 -0.94
CA LYS A 57 4.75 8.01 -2.25
C LYS A 57 3.66 7.06 -2.71
N THR A 58 3.83 5.79 -2.42
CA THR A 58 2.83 4.81 -2.77
C THR A 58 1.51 5.09 -2.04
N LYS A 59 1.61 5.44 -0.76
CA LYS A 59 0.40 5.75 -0.01
C LYS A 59 -0.30 6.98 -0.58
N ALA A 60 0.48 7.97 -0.97
CA ALA A 60 -0.09 9.20 -1.53
C ALA A 60 -0.78 8.90 -2.85
N LEU A 61 -0.17 8.07 -3.68
CA LEU A 61 -0.76 7.70 -4.95
C LEU A 61 -2.07 6.97 -4.73
N ILE A 62 -2.07 6.03 -3.80
CA ILE A 62 -3.25 5.26 -3.49
C ILE A 62 -4.36 6.18 -3.00
N GLY A 63 -4.01 7.15 -2.15
CA GLY A 63 -5.00 8.10 -1.67
C GLY A 63 -5.62 8.90 -2.79
N GLY A 64 -4.80 9.32 -3.73
CA GLY A 64 -5.29 10.05 -4.89
C GLY A 64 -6.22 9.21 -5.74
N LEU A 65 -5.85 7.94 -5.95
CA LEU A 65 -6.67 7.06 -6.75
C LEU A 65 -8.01 6.80 -6.08
N LYS A 66 -7.99 6.61 -4.76
CA LYS A 66 -9.23 6.38 -4.05
C LYS A 66 -10.14 7.58 -4.15
N LYS A 67 -9.56 8.76 -4.07
CA LYS A 67 -10.35 9.95 -4.15
C LYS A 67 -10.99 10.07 -5.51
N SER A 68 -10.31 9.70 -6.55
CA SER A 68 -10.83 9.85 -7.89
C SER A 68 -11.96 8.87 -8.19
N LEU A 69 -12.17 7.88 -7.34
CA LEU A 69 -13.24 6.95 -7.56
C LEU A 69 -14.59 7.47 -7.08
N LYS A 70 -14.62 8.56 -6.38
CA LYS A 70 -15.86 9.07 -5.82
C LYS A 70 -16.71 9.85 -6.79
#